data_7b72acba0d4c649d6c0d4d6cf1f8b568
#
_entry.id   7b72acba0d4c649d6c0d4d6cf1f8b568
#
_cell.length_a   1.000
_cell.length_b   1.000
_cell.length_c   1.000
_cell.angle_alpha   90.00
_cell.angle_beta   90.00
_cell.angle_gamma   90.00
#
_symmetry.space_group_name_H-M   'P 1'
#
loop_
_entity.id
_entity.type
_entity.pdbx_description
1 polymer ?
#
loop_
_entity_poly.entity_id
_entity_poly.type
_entity_poly.pdbx_seq_one_letter_code
_entity_poly.pdbx_strand_id
1 'polypeptide(L)'
;MNENNMNRAKLYQLALFPMNNGATNVYFVLILSYIAIFGSEVLGILAVFASLMVTGMRVFDAITDPIIGALMDKTSTRFGKFRPFMVIGNAIMAISVILLYCVTPLIPESMMWARYTAYVALYAVWVIGYTFQTSVTRAAQPVLTNDPKQRPLFTIFNTIGSLAGMGVMQAIGPILAGDGIFGDYNAQWFAVMAPIGIIVSIALTILAIIGIAEKDNEKYFGIGGKSEAPKVSEYVQIIKSNKPLQRLMVAGGGCKLAMAIGTNMTVLIMLYHCMMGNYDGLYLPMMVLGYVFAVPFFVLTVRTSQKHGQKKSLMTYVAVALICYVGVLALLMLWNPNNPSMMLSIMKDGKFSINLYTIAFILCFGIGYGAYYATADMPIPMVADCADYETYRSGKFIPGIMGTLFSLVDKLVSSLSATVVSVVLLVMCNIDYLPTKKDAFIPGMNWAVIFLFCGIPMIAWALSLWSMKGYELDGKRIKTINAVNAARKEAIAKGMSMEEAMKTITDETVK
;
A
#
# COMPACT_ATOMS: atom_id res chain seq x y z
N MET A 1 32.67 -14.67 1.19
CA MET A 1 32.69 -13.82 2.40
C MET A 1 32.93 -14.73 3.59
N ASN A 2 34.00 -14.49 4.33
CA ASN A 2 34.26 -15.25 5.54
C ASN A 2 33.12 -15.07 6.54
N GLU A 3 32.62 -16.14 7.14
CA GLU A 3 31.50 -16.12 8.12
C GLU A 3 31.75 -15.18 9.32
N ASN A 4 33.01 -14.85 9.60
CA ASN A 4 33.42 -13.96 10.71
C ASN A 4 33.13 -12.46 10.48
N ASN A 5 32.71 -12.02 9.28
CA ASN A 5 32.43 -10.61 8.97
C ASN A 5 30.95 -10.33 8.70
N MET A 6 30.05 -11.29 8.99
CA MET A 6 28.62 -11.06 8.78
C MET A 6 28.01 -10.30 9.98
N ASN A 7 27.40 -9.16 9.69
CA ASN A 7 26.57 -8.46 10.64
C ASN A 7 25.23 -9.21 10.79
N ARG A 8 25.07 -9.96 11.87
CA ARG A 8 23.83 -10.66 12.20
C ARG A 8 23.02 -9.88 13.23
N ALA A 9 21.72 -9.78 13.01
CA ALA A 9 20.81 -9.23 13.99
C ALA A 9 20.39 -10.29 15.01
N LYS A 10 20.15 -9.88 16.24
CA LYS A 10 19.49 -10.72 17.24
C LYS A 10 18.01 -10.89 16.89
N LEU A 11 17.38 -11.97 17.32
CA LEU A 11 15.97 -12.24 16.97
C LEU A 11 15.02 -11.10 17.41
N TYR A 12 15.25 -10.53 18.61
CA TYR A 12 14.43 -9.42 19.08
C TYR A 12 14.58 -8.17 18.19
N GLN A 13 15.76 -7.93 17.61
CA GLN A 13 16.00 -6.81 16.71
C GLN A 13 15.24 -7.00 15.40
N LEU A 14 15.23 -8.21 14.86
CA LEU A 14 14.45 -8.58 13.67
C LEU A 14 12.94 -8.48 13.90
N ALA A 15 12.47 -8.76 15.12
CA ALA A 15 11.05 -8.69 15.45
C ALA A 15 10.58 -7.26 15.81
N LEU A 16 11.37 -6.52 16.59
CA LEU A 16 10.94 -5.23 17.13
C LEU A 16 11.17 -4.06 16.16
N PHE A 17 12.28 -4.03 15.41
CA PHE A 17 12.50 -2.93 14.46
C PHE A 17 11.40 -2.80 13.40
N PRO A 18 10.85 -3.88 12.80
CA PRO A 18 9.72 -3.79 11.89
C PRO A 18 8.44 -3.20 12.46
N MET A 19 8.32 -3.04 13.79
CA MET A 19 7.20 -2.32 14.40
C MET A 19 7.16 -0.84 13.97
N ASN A 20 8.28 -0.29 13.44
CA ASN A 20 8.28 1.01 12.79
C ASN A 20 7.30 1.06 11.60
N ASN A 21 7.26 -0.01 10.80
CA ASN A 21 6.28 -0.13 9.72
C ASN A 21 4.84 -0.27 10.27
N GLY A 22 4.67 -1.00 11.37
CA GLY A 22 3.39 -1.05 12.08
C GLY A 22 2.92 0.34 12.53
N ALA A 23 3.80 1.13 13.15
CA ALA A 23 3.52 2.49 13.61
C ALA A 23 3.08 3.42 12.47
N THR A 24 3.76 3.37 11.33
CA THR A 24 3.40 4.18 10.16
C THR A 24 2.08 3.71 9.52
N ASN A 25 1.78 2.41 9.57
CA ASN A 25 0.53 1.86 9.04
C ASN A 25 -0.68 2.20 9.92
N VAL A 26 -0.51 2.41 11.22
CA VAL A 26 -1.55 3.00 12.07
C VAL A 26 -1.99 4.36 11.52
N TYR A 27 -1.05 5.25 11.25
CA TYR A 27 -1.34 6.56 10.69
C TYR A 27 -1.81 6.49 9.23
N PHE A 28 -1.33 5.50 8.47
CA PHE A 28 -1.78 5.26 7.10
C PHE A 28 -3.30 5.02 7.08
N VAL A 29 -3.82 4.14 7.93
CA VAL A 29 -5.25 3.89 8.01
C VAL A 29 -5.98 5.12 8.54
N LEU A 30 -5.49 5.72 9.64
CA LEU A 30 -6.14 6.86 10.29
C LEU A 30 -6.30 8.06 9.35
N ILE A 31 -5.32 8.33 8.51
CA ILE A 31 -5.39 9.44 7.55
C ILE A 31 -5.96 8.96 6.21
N LEU A 32 -5.30 8.06 5.51
CA LEU A 32 -5.63 7.79 4.11
C LEU A 32 -6.99 7.11 3.92
N SER A 33 -7.48 6.37 4.91
CA SER A 33 -8.82 5.77 4.82
C SER A 33 -9.94 6.75 5.19
N TYR A 34 -9.66 7.75 6.04
CA TYR A 34 -10.73 8.56 6.64
C TYR A 34 -10.63 10.06 6.36
N ILE A 35 -9.49 10.58 5.89
CA ILE A 35 -9.31 12.04 5.74
C ILE A 35 -10.28 12.67 4.73
N ALA A 36 -10.65 11.95 3.67
CA ALA A 36 -11.61 12.44 2.70
C ALA A 36 -13.01 12.53 3.32
N ILE A 37 -13.43 11.53 4.10
CA ILE A 37 -14.69 11.53 4.86
C ILE A 37 -14.67 12.65 5.89
N PHE A 38 -13.57 12.81 6.63
CA PHE A 38 -13.41 13.90 7.58
C PHE A 38 -13.58 15.30 6.93
N GLY A 39 -12.92 15.50 5.80
CA GLY A 39 -13.02 16.75 5.05
C GLY A 39 -14.45 17.06 4.62
N SER A 40 -15.14 16.05 4.06
CA SER A 40 -16.51 16.19 3.59
C SER A 40 -17.51 16.33 4.73
N GLU A 41 -17.55 15.39 5.66
CA GLU A 41 -18.62 15.28 6.65
C GLU A 41 -18.42 16.15 7.89
N VAL A 42 -17.17 16.38 8.29
CA VAL A 42 -16.88 17.13 9.52
C VAL A 42 -16.54 18.59 9.22
N LEU A 43 -15.75 18.84 8.20
CA LEU A 43 -15.34 20.21 7.83
C LEU A 43 -16.24 20.88 6.80
N GLY A 44 -17.13 20.13 6.13
CA GLY A 44 -17.97 20.66 5.04
C GLY A 44 -17.17 21.04 3.78
N ILE A 45 -15.99 20.45 3.60
CA ILE A 45 -15.15 20.62 2.40
C ILE A 45 -15.74 19.80 1.27
N LEU A 46 -15.74 20.35 0.05
CA LEU A 46 -16.23 19.65 -1.14
C LEU A 46 -15.54 18.28 -1.29
N ALA A 47 -16.32 17.19 -1.36
CA ALA A 47 -15.81 15.82 -1.35
C ALA A 47 -14.79 15.54 -2.47
N VAL A 48 -15.03 16.09 -3.66
CA VAL A 48 -14.10 15.99 -4.80
C VAL A 48 -12.77 16.67 -4.47
N PHE A 49 -12.78 17.84 -3.81
CA PHE A 49 -11.57 18.52 -3.37
C PHE A 49 -10.83 17.71 -2.31
N ALA A 50 -11.54 17.22 -1.27
CA ALA A 50 -10.95 16.41 -0.22
C ALA A 50 -10.28 15.13 -0.79
N SER A 51 -10.94 14.48 -1.75
CA SER A 51 -10.42 13.30 -2.43
C SER A 51 -9.24 13.59 -3.37
N LEU A 52 -9.29 14.72 -4.10
CA LEU A 52 -8.16 15.19 -4.92
C LEU A 52 -6.94 15.50 -4.06
N MET A 53 -7.12 16.00 -2.83
CA MET A 53 -6.01 16.23 -1.92
C MET A 53 -5.32 14.95 -1.50
N VAL A 54 -6.03 13.81 -1.38
CA VAL A 54 -5.41 12.51 -1.13
C VAL A 54 -4.41 12.17 -2.26
N THR A 55 -4.80 12.35 -3.51
CA THR A 55 -3.91 12.13 -4.66
C THR A 55 -2.79 13.19 -4.73
N GLY A 56 -3.11 14.46 -4.55
CA GLY A 56 -2.13 15.55 -4.56
C GLY A 56 -1.03 15.40 -3.50
N MET A 57 -1.41 14.97 -2.29
CA MET A 57 -0.45 14.74 -1.22
C MET A 57 0.43 13.50 -1.45
N ARG A 58 0.02 12.55 -2.30
CA ARG A 58 0.91 11.47 -2.75
C ARG A 58 1.98 11.95 -3.75
N VAL A 59 1.64 12.92 -4.60
CA VAL A 59 2.64 13.60 -5.43
C VAL A 59 3.63 14.35 -4.55
N PHE A 60 3.14 15.07 -3.54
CA PHE A 60 3.98 15.77 -2.56
C PHE A 60 4.89 14.81 -1.77
N ASP A 61 4.35 13.66 -1.31
CA ASP A 61 5.13 12.59 -0.67
C ASP A 61 6.27 12.08 -1.57
N ALA A 62 6.00 11.88 -2.86
CA ALA A 62 7.01 11.47 -3.83
C ALA A 62 8.12 12.49 -4.05
N ILE A 63 7.83 13.78 -3.89
CA ILE A 63 8.83 14.88 -3.95
C ILE A 63 9.64 14.91 -2.65
N THR A 64 9.01 14.71 -1.50
CA THR A 64 9.66 14.76 -0.19
C THR A 64 10.55 13.55 0.11
N ASP A 65 10.23 12.37 -0.44
CA ASP A 65 11.00 11.12 -0.23
C ASP A 65 12.51 11.29 -0.52
N PRO A 66 12.97 11.78 -1.69
CA PRO A 66 14.38 11.97 -1.98
C PRO A 66 15.04 13.02 -1.09
N ILE A 67 14.32 14.08 -0.74
CA ILE A 67 14.83 15.18 0.09
C ILE A 67 15.13 14.67 1.50
N ILE A 68 14.17 13.94 2.07
CA ILE A 68 14.30 13.38 3.43
C ILE A 68 15.35 12.25 3.44
N GLY A 69 15.41 11.43 2.39
CA GLY A 69 16.47 10.44 2.22
C GLY A 69 17.87 11.07 2.24
N ALA A 70 18.07 12.15 1.47
CA ALA A 70 19.32 12.89 1.44
C ALA A 70 19.63 13.57 2.78
N LEU A 71 18.62 14.10 3.48
CA LEU A 71 18.78 14.66 4.83
C LEU A 71 19.20 13.57 5.83
N MET A 72 18.58 12.40 5.77
CA MET A 72 18.92 11.24 6.59
C MET A 72 20.37 10.80 6.34
N ASP A 73 20.80 10.77 5.07
CA ASP A 73 22.18 10.36 4.74
C ASP A 73 23.24 11.31 5.25
N LYS A 74 22.94 12.59 5.38
CA LYS A 74 23.84 13.61 5.95
C LYS A 74 23.79 13.69 7.48
N THR A 75 22.82 13.05 8.12
CA THR A 75 22.61 13.15 9.56
C THR A 75 23.46 12.11 10.28
N SER A 76 24.27 12.58 11.24
CA SER A 76 24.95 11.76 12.23
C SER A 76 24.79 12.43 13.59
N THR A 77 24.14 11.77 14.54
CA THR A 77 23.89 12.30 15.87
C THR A 77 24.38 11.33 16.95
N ARG A 78 24.54 11.83 18.18
CA ARG A 78 24.86 10.98 19.35
C ARG A 78 23.80 9.88 19.63
N PHE A 79 22.60 10.05 19.09
CA PHE A 79 21.52 9.08 19.21
C PHE A 79 21.43 8.12 18.01
N GLY A 80 22.39 8.18 17.07
CA GLY A 80 22.40 7.45 15.84
C GLY A 80 21.86 8.27 14.66
N LYS A 81 21.66 7.58 13.54
CA LYS A 81 21.18 8.14 12.27
C LYS A 81 19.67 8.02 12.14
N PHE A 82 19.10 6.88 12.52
CA PHE A 82 17.71 6.49 12.24
C PHE A 82 16.74 6.87 13.36
N ARG A 83 17.13 6.69 14.62
CA ARG A 83 16.26 6.97 15.78
C ARG A 83 15.71 8.39 15.82
N PRO A 84 16.49 9.46 15.54
CA PRO A 84 15.94 10.81 15.50
C PRO A 84 14.82 10.98 14.48
N PHE A 85 14.95 10.36 13.30
CA PHE A 85 13.93 10.43 12.25
C PHE A 85 12.64 9.70 12.65
N MET A 86 12.75 8.59 13.38
CA MET A 86 11.57 7.88 13.90
C MET A 86 10.81 8.74 14.92
N VAL A 87 11.55 9.36 15.89
CA VAL A 87 10.93 10.19 16.93
C VAL A 87 10.32 11.46 16.33
N ILE A 88 11.09 12.20 15.52
CA ILE A 88 10.65 13.45 14.91
C ILE A 88 9.45 13.17 13.97
N GLY A 89 9.56 12.14 13.12
CA GLY A 89 8.49 11.77 12.19
C GLY A 89 7.20 11.40 12.93
N ASN A 90 7.28 10.59 14.00
CA ASN A 90 6.12 10.25 14.80
C ASN A 90 5.52 11.46 15.51
N ALA A 91 6.36 12.35 16.08
CA ALA A 91 5.89 13.57 16.74
C ALA A 91 5.18 14.53 15.77
N ILE A 92 5.74 14.74 14.57
CA ILE A 92 5.11 15.56 13.53
C ILE A 92 3.75 14.98 13.15
N MET A 93 3.67 13.66 12.89
CA MET A 93 2.40 13.00 12.57
C MET A 93 1.39 13.13 13.71
N ALA A 94 1.79 12.89 14.95
CA ALA A 94 0.91 12.98 16.11
C ALA A 94 0.33 14.38 16.27
N ILE A 95 1.18 15.41 16.23
CA ILE A 95 0.75 16.81 16.35
C ILE A 95 -0.18 17.18 15.19
N SER A 96 0.18 16.82 13.96
CA SER A 96 -0.64 17.10 12.78
C SER A 96 -2.02 16.45 12.87
N VAL A 97 -2.11 15.20 13.34
CA VAL A 97 -3.37 14.47 13.48
C VAL A 97 -4.25 15.09 14.58
N ILE A 98 -3.68 15.48 15.71
CA ILE A 98 -4.44 16.18 16.77
C ILE A 98 -4.97 17.52 16.23
N LEU A 99 -4.11 18.32 15.62
CA LEU A 99 -4.54 19.61 15.06
C LEU A 99 -5.61 19.42 13.99
N LEU A 100 -5.43 18.43 13.10
CA LEU A 100 -6.37 18.16 12.03
C LEU A 100 -7.71 17.66 12.57
N TYR A 101 -7.75 16.64 13.40
CA TYR A 101 -8.99 15.98 13.80
C TYR A 101 -9.68 16.59 15.03
N CYS A 102 -8.92 17.25 15.90
CA CYS A 102 -9.49 17.80 17.15
C CYS A 102 -9.62 19.33 17.12
N VAL A 103 -8.74 20.04 16.38
CA VAL A 103 -8.71 21.51 16.42
C VAL A 103 -9.42 22.13 15.20
N THR A 104 -9.22 21.59 13.99
CA THR A 104 -9.86 22.17 12.79
C THR A 104 -11.40 22.19 12.85
N PRO A 105 -12.11 21.22 13.46
CA PRO A 105 -13.57 21.31 13.59
C PRO A 105 -14.05 22.51 14.44
N LEU A 106 -13.18 23.09 15.26
CA LEU A 106 -13.50 24.30 16.05
C LEU A 106 -13.51 25.58 15.22
N ILE A 107 -12.99 25.54 13.98
CA ILE A 107 -13.02 26.69 13.06
C ILE A 107 -14.47 26.90 12.61
N PRO A 108 -15.04 28.12 12.79
CA PRO A 108 -16.43 28.40 12.41
C PRO A 108 -16.70 28.12 10.92
N GLU A 109 -17.92 27.70 10.59
CA GLU A 109 -18.34 27.45 9.20
C GLU A 109 -18.29 28.72 8.34
N SER A 110 -18.48 29.88 8.93
CA SER A 110 -18.33 31.18 8.26
C SER A 110 -16.91 31.43 7.71
N MET A 111 -15.91 30.67 8.19
CA MET A 111 -14.49 30.76 7.81
C MET A 111 -14.05 29.54 6.97
N MET A 112 -14.84 29.16 5.97
CA MET A 112 -14.52 28.00 5.11
C MET A 112 -13.12 28.05 4.51
N TRP A 113 -12.63 29.23 4.10
CA TRP A 113 -11.26 29.39 3.61
C TRP A 113 -10.20 28.90 4.61
N ALA A 114 -10.43 29.15 5.91
CA ALA A 114 -9.52 28.71 6.98
C ALA A 114 -9.58 27.18 7.17
N ARG A 115 -10.77 26.57 7.05
CA ARG A 115 -10.93 25.11 7.07
C ARG A 115 -10.17 24.46 5.93
N TYR A 116 -10.31 24.95 4.69
CA TYR A 116 -9.56 24.45 3.53
C TYR A 116 -8.05 24.59 3.71
N THR A 117 -7.59 25.78 4.16
CA THR A 117 -6.16 26.06 4.36
C THR A 117 -5.58 25.16 5.44
N ALA A 118 -6.25 25.04 6.60
CA ALA A 118 -5.82 24.17 7.70
C ALA A 118 -5.77 22.69 7.27
N TYR A 119 -6.80 22.22 6.55
CA TYR A 119 -6.86 20.87 6.02
C TYR A 119 -5.66 20.55 5.13
N VAL A 120 -5.36 21.40 4.14
CA VAL A 120 -4.25 21.20 3.21
C VAL A 120 -2.89 21.31 3.91
N ALA A 121 -2.70 22.35 4.74
CA ALA A 121 -1.43 22.60 5.42
C ALA A 121 -1.09 21.49 6.43
N LEU A 122 -2.05 21.09 7.28
CA LEU A 122 -1.82 20.04 8.26
C LEU A 122 -1.63 18.68 7.61
N TYR A 123 -2.33 18.40 6.50
CA TYR A 123 -2.10 17.18 5.74
C TYR A 123 -0.71 17.16 5.12
N ALA A 124 -0.23 18.29 4.55
CA ALA A 124 1.13 18.38 4.02
C ALA A 124 2.20 18.18 5.11
N VAL A 125 2.02 18.79 6.30
CA VAL A 125 2.91 18.59 7.44
C VAL A 125 2.91 17.13 7.90
N TRP A 126 1.74 16.50 7.94
CA TRP A 126 1.63 15.06 8.24
C TRP A 126 2.41 14.21 7.25
N VAL A 127 2.31 14.50 5.93
CA VAL A 127 3.08 13.77 4.88
C VAL A 127 4.58 13.86 5.13
N ILE A 128 5.10 15.04 5.50
CA ILE A 128 6.52 15.19 5.85
C ILE A 128 6.89 14.26 7.01
N GLY A 129 6.11 14.25 8.10
CA GLY A 129 6.34 13.34 9.23
C GLY A 129 6.27 11.86 8.83
N TYR A 130 5.32 11.50 7.98
CA TYR A 130 5.17 10.15 7.44
C TYR A 130 6.40 9.72 6.63
N THR A 131 6.91 10.60 5.76
CA THR A 131 8.13 10.34 4.99
C THR A 131 9.37 10.20 5.89
N PHE A 132 9.49 11.01 6.96
CA PHE A 132 10.57 10.85 7.96
C PHE A 132 10.62 9.44 8.51
N GLN A 133 9.49 8.91 8.94
CA GLN A 133 9.42 7.61 9.62
C GLN A 133 9.47 6.43 8.65
N THR A 134 8.80 6.50 7.50
CA THR A 134 8.78 5.42 6.50
C THR A 134 10.12 5.22 5.82
N SER A 135 10.89 6.30 5.59
CA SER A 135 12.22 6.22 5.01
C SER A 135 13.18 5.41 5.87
N VAL A 136 13.03 5.45 7.20
CA VAL A 136 13.85 4.66 8.12
C VAL A 136 13.67 3.16 7.91
N THR A 137 12.45 2.68 7.70
CA THR A 137 12.18 1.24 7.50
C THR A 137 12.99 0.66 6.35
N ARG A 138 13.17 1.43 5.28
CA ARG A 138 13.92 1.01 4.08
C ARG A 138 15.43 1.19 4.27
N ALA A 139 15.85 2.35 4.78
CA ALA A 139 17.26 2.72 4.89
C ALA A 139 18.02 1.94 5.98
N ALA A 140 17.35 1.55 7.06
CA ALA A 140 17.99 0.89 8.18
C ALA A 140 18.07 -0.65 8.06
N GLN A 141 17.36 -1.25 7.11
CA GLN A 141 17.40 -2.70 6.90
C GLN A 141 18.82 -3.26 6.65
N PRO A 142 19.66 -2.64 5.78
CA PRO A 142 21.03 -3.12 5.56
C PRO A 142 21.93 -2.99 6.79
N VAL A 143 21.63 -2.01 7.67
CA VAL A 143 22.36 -1.80 8.91
C VAL A 143 21.99 -2.85 9.95
N LEU A 144 20.75 -3.29 9.94
CA LEU A 144 20.27 -4.32 10.87
C LEU A 144 20.94 -5.67 10.62
N THR A 145 20.97 -6.12 9.35
CA THR A 145 21.59 -7.38 8.97
C THR A 145 22.05 -7.40 7.51
N ASN A 146 23.25 -7.97 7.27
CA ASN A 146 23.72 -8.29 5.92
C ASN A 146 23.68 -9.81 5.64
N ASP A 147 23.19 -10.63 6.61
CA ASP A 147 23.05 -12.07 6.43
C ASP A 147 21.87 -12.39 5.49
N PRO A 148 22.13 -13.04 4.33
CA PRO A 148 21.07 -13.42 3.39
C PRO A 148 20.01 -14.36 3.99
N LYS A 149 20.34 -15.12 5.03
CA LYS A 149 19.40 -16.02 5.72
C LYS A 149 18.44 -15.26 6.63
N GLN A 150 18.82 -14.08 7.14
CA GLN A 150 17.99 -13.26 8.03
C GLN A 150 17.08 -12.28 7.27
N ARG A 151 17.41 -11.90 6.04
CA ARG A 151 16.59 -10.99 5.24
C ARG A 151 15.14 -11.45 5.03
N PRO A 152 14.86 -12.75 4.73
CA PRO A 152 13.49 -13.23 4.64
C PRO A 152 12.74 -13.16 5.98
N LEU A 153 13.39 -13.40 7.10
CA LEU A 153 12.79 -13.27 8.43
C LEU A 153 12.41 -11.82 8.73
N PHE A 154 13.28 -10.87 8.37
CA PHE A 154 12.95 -9.44 8.48
C PHE A 154 11.68 -9.10 7.67
N THR A 155 11.57 -9.60 6.45
CA THR A 155 10.39 -9.37 5.59
C THR A 155 9.12 -9.92 6.25
N ILE A 156 9.18 -11.12 6.82
CA ILE A 156 8.04 -11.72 7.54
C ILE A 156 7.62 -10.83 8.72
N PHE A 157 8.54 -10.44 9.59
CA PHE A 157 8.23 -9.57 10.72
C PHE A 157 7.76 -8.18 10.29
N ASN A 158 8.28 -7.64 9.19
CA ASN A 158 7.84 -6.37 8.62
C ASN A 158 6.38 -6.45 8.12
N THR A 159 6.02 -7.57 7.50
CA THR A 159 4.63 -7.83 7.09
C THR A 159 3.72 -7.99 8.31
N ILE A 160 4.15 -8.73 9.33
CA ILE A 160 3.38 -8.88 10.58
C ILE A 160 3.18 -7.52 11.25
N GLY A 161 4.23 -6.71 11.37
CA GLY A 161 4.13 -5.36 11.94
C GLY A 161 3.16 -4.48 11.16
N SER A 162 3.25 -4.49 9.84
CA SER A 162 2.34 -3.77 8.95
C SER A 162 0.88 -4.17 9.16
N LEU A 163 0.61 -5.48 9.11
CA LEU A 163 -0.73 -6.03 9.30
C LEU A 163 -1.28 -5.75 10.70
N ALA A 164 -0.44 -5.82 11.74
CA ALA A 164 -0.86 -5.49 13.10
C ALA A 164 -1.28 -4.02 13.21
N GLY A 165 -0.47 -3.08 12.67
CA GLY A 165 -0.81 -1.65 12.69
C GLY A 165 -2.07 -1.33 11.91
N MET A 166 -2.18 -1.83 10.67
CA MET A 166 -3.37 -1.66 9.84
C MET A 166 -4.60 -2.34 10.45
N GLY A 167 -4.47 -3.60 10.85
CA GLY A 167 -5.59 -4.42 11.31
C GLY A 167 -6.21 -3.88 12.60
N VAL A 168 -5.39 -3.40 13.55
CA VAL A 168 -5.89 -2.77 14.77
C VAL A 168 -6.75 -1.56 14.44
N MET A 169 -6.29 -0.67 13.56
CA MET A 169 -7.02 0.54 13.21
C MET A 169 -8.26 0.25 12.36
N GLN A 170 -8.18 -0.71 11.44
CA GLN A 170 -9.32 -1.14 10.62
C GLN A 170 -10.39 -1.87 11.43
N ALA A 171 -10.02 -2.51 12.54
CA ALA A 171 -10.98 -3.14 13.44
C ALA A 171 -11.61 -2.12 14.40
N ILE A 172 -10.79 -1.30 15.09
CA ILE A 172 -11.27 -0.34 16.08
C ILE A 172 -12.14 0.75 15.43
N GLY A 173 -11.77 1.24 14.23
CA GLY A 173 -12.47 2.32 13.58
C GLY A 173 -13.98 2.04 13.38
N PRO A 174 -14.36 0.98 12.69
CA PRO A 174 -15.77 0.64 12.49
C PRO A 174 -16.50 0.23 13.78
N ILE A 175 -15.81 -0.40 14.75
CA ILE A 175 -16.41 -0.72 16.06
C ILE A 175 -16.83 0.57 16.77
N LEU A 176 -15.98 1.59 16.80
CA LEU A 176 -16.31 2.88 17.38
C LEU A 176 -17.41 3.61 16.58
N ALA A 177 -17.48 3.43 15.26
CA ALA A 177 -18.54 3.97 14.43
C ALA A 177 -19.86 3.20 14.53
N GLY A 178 -19.93 2.11 15.31
CA GLY A 178 -21.13 1.33 15.57
C GLY A 178 -22.22 2.12 16.28
N ASP A 179 -23.49 1.74 16.03
CA ASP A 179 -24.68 2.46 16.53
C ASP A 179 -24.75 2.56 18.06
N GLY A 180 -24.08 1.65 18.77
CA GLY A 180 -24.01 1.66 20.25
C GLY A 180 -22.97 2.63 20.83
N ILE A 181 -22.11 3.25 20.03
CA ILE A 181 -21.00 4.12 20.48
C ILE A 181 -21.15 5.52 19.87
N PHE A 182 -20.68 5.74 18.64
CA PHE A 182 -20.77 7.05 17.98
C PHE A 182 -21.79 7.09 16.84
N GLY A 183 -22.25 5.94 16.37
CA GLY A 183 -23.25 5.79 15.31
C GLY A 183 -22.76 6.11 13.90
N ASP A 184 -21.63 6.81 13.76
CA ASP A 184 -21.04 7.22 12.48
C ASP A 184 -19.61 7.74 12.63
N TYR A 185 -18.97 8.08 11.48
CA TYR A 185 -17.67 8.76 11.37
C TYR A 185 -17.80 10.28 11.57
N ASN A 186 -18.32 10.69 12.73
CA ASN A 186 -18.56 12.09 13.10
C ASN A 186 -17.35 12.72 13.80
N ALA A 187 -17.43 14.02 14.13
CA ALA A 187 -16.34 14.74 14.81
C ALA A 187 -15.91 14.10 16.13
N GLN A 188 -16.85 13.51 16.91
CA GLN A 188 -16.54 12.81 18.14
C GLN A 188 -15.74 11.53 17.90
N TRP A 189 -16.11 10.79 16.85
CA TRP A 189 -15.34 9.61 16.40
C TRP A 189 -13.89 9.98 16.10
N PHE A 190 -13.66 11.05 15.33
CA PHE A 190 -12.31 11.50 14.99
C PHE A 190 -11.52 11.97 16.21
N ALA A 191 -12.18 12.68 17.14
CA ALA A 191 -11.58 13.16 18.39
C ALA A 191 -11.12 12.03 19.31
N VAL A 192 -11.78 10.87 19.28
CA VAL A 192 -11.40 9.68 20.07
C VAL A 192 -10.42 8.79 19.30
N MET A 193 -10.64 8.60 18.00
CA MET A 193 -9.81 7.72 17.19
C MET A 193 -8.38 8.24 17.02
N ALA A 194 -8.20 9.57 16.96
CA ALA A 194 -6.89 10.19 16.84
C ALA A 194 -5.96 9.88 18.04
N PRO A 195 -6.33 10.12 19.31
CA PRO A 195 -5.52 9.74 20.46
C PRO A 195 -5.21 8.22 20.52
N ILE A 196 -6.19 7.36 20.22
CA ILE A 196 -5.99 5.91 20.19
C ILE A 196 -4.89 5.55 19.18
N GLY A 197 -5.00 6.04 17.95
CA GLY A 197 -3.99 5.78 16.92
C GLY A 197 -2.61 6.32 17.30
N ILE A 198 -2.53 7.50 17.89
CA ILE A 198 -1.29 8.10 18.38
C ILE A 198 -0.64 7.24 19.45
N ILE A 199 -1.39 6.81 20.46
CA ILE A 199 -0.87 5.96 21.56
C ILE A 199 -0.32 4.63 20.98
N VAL A 200 -1.08 3.98 20.11
CA VAL A 200 -0.65 2.73 19.48
C VAL A 200 0.62 2.95 18.64
N SER A 201 0.66 4.01 17.84
CA SER A 201 1.84 4.32 17.01
C SER A 201 3.07 4.67 17.85
N ILE A 202 2.93 5.44 18.92
CA ILE A 202 4.02 5.73 19.87
C ILE A 202 4.57 4.45 20.48
N ALA A 203 3.69 3.56 20.95
CA ALA A 203 4.08 2.29 21.55
C ALA A 203 4.89 1.43 20.55
N LEU A 204 4.41 1.30 19.31
CA LEU A 204 5.10 0.58 18.25
C LEU A 204 6.43 1.25 17.86
N THR A 205 6.49 2.57 17.84
CA THR A 205 7.73 3.32 17.57
C THR A 205 8.77 3.12 18.66
N ILE A 206 8.38 3.09 19.94
CA ILE A 206 9.27 2.78 21.06
C ILE A 206 9.86 1.37 20.90
N LEU A 207 9.02 0.37 20.59
CA LEU A 207 9.50 -0.99 20.33
C LEU A 207 10.51 -1.03 19.17
N ALA A 208 10.24 -0.30 18.10
CA ALA A 208 11.15 -0.22 16.96
C ALA A 208 12.48 0.47 17.29
N ILE A 209 12.47 1.52 18.10
CA ILE A 209 13.66 2.20 18.60
C ILE A 209 14.52 1.23 19.43
N ILE A 210 13.90 0.45 20.33
CA ILE A 210 14.59 -0.58 21.10
C ILE A 210 15.22 -1.61 20.16
N GLY A 211 14.49 -2.02 19.11
CA GLY A 211 14.96 -3.00 18.12
C GLY A 211 16.22 -2.58 17.37
N ILE A 212 16.38 -1.28 17.05
CA ILE A 212 17.50 -0.79 16.26
C ILE A 212 18.63 -0.15 17.09
N ALA A 213 18.39 0.15 18.37
CA ALA A 213 19.27 0.98 19.18
C ALA A 213 20.73 0.53 19.20
N GLU A 214 20.98 -0.77 19.25
CA GLU A 214 22.34 -1.35 19.25
C GLU A 214 23.03 -1.22 17.90
N LYS A 215 22.26 -1.23 16.80
CA LYS A 215 22.78 -1.22 15.41
C LYS A 215 22.85 0.18 14.81
N ASP A 216 22.15 1.17 15.37
CA ASP A 216 22.13 2.55 14.89
C ASP A 216 23.35 3.32 15.39
N ASN A 217 24.52 2.92 14.90
CA ASN A 217 25.80 3.58 15.18
C ASN A 217 26.75 3.42 13.96
N GLU A 218 27.78 4.26 13.91
CA GLU A 218 28.73 4.34 12.78
C GLU A 218 29.42 3.01 12.44
N LYS A 219 29.58 2.11 13.40
CA LYS A 219 30.20 0.80 13.19
C LYS A 219 29.46 -0.06 12.17
N TYR A 220 28.15 0.12 12.07
CA TYR A 220 27.29 -0.68 11.20
C TYR A 220 26.84 0.08 9.95
N PHE A 221 27.13 1.37 9.84
CA PHE A 221 26.85 2.15 8.64
C PHE A 221 27.78 1.69 7.53
N GLY A 222 27.22 1.39 6.36
CA GLY A 222 28.01 1.07 5.18
C GLY A 222 28.85 2.26 4.75
N ILE A 223 29.92 2.01 3.98
CA ILE A 223 30.68 3.06 3.31
C ILE A 223 29.74 3.68 2.28
N GLY A 224 29.02 4.72 2.68
CA GLY A 224 28.09 5.44 1.83
C GLY A 224 28.86 6.25 0.80
N GLY A 225 28.93 5.78 -0.43
CA GLY A 225 29.17 6.68 -1.55
C GLY A 225 28.08 7.76 -1.54
N LYS A 226 28.47 9.03 -1.72
CA LYS A 226 27.52 10.14 -1.88
C LYS A 226 26.59 9.80 -3.05
N SER A 227 25.42 9.27 -2.77
CA SER A 227 24.37 9.09 -3.78
C SER A 227 23.79 10.48 -4.03
N GLU A 228 24.13 11.08 -5.15
CA GLU A 228 23.41 12.25 -5.63
C GLU A 228 21.99 11.81 -5.96
N ALA A 229 21.00 12.61 -5.54
CA ALA A 229 19.61 12.35 -5.90
C ALA A 229 19.48 12.38 -7.43
N PRO A 230 18.93 11.34 -8.06
CA PRO A 230 18.83 11.27 -9.52
C PRO A 230 17.93 12.40 -10.04
N LYS A 231 18.32 12.96 -11.21
CA LYS A 231 17.55 14.02 -11.85
C LYS A 231 16.23 13.47 -12.40
N VAL A 232 15.17 14.26 -12.37
CA VAL A 232 13.85 13.88 -12.90
C VAL A 232 13.93 13.41 -14.36
N SER A 233 14.83 13.99 -15.16
CA SER A 233 15.05 13.58 -16.54
C SER A 233 15.54 12.14 -16.69
N GLU A 234 16.31 11.64 -15.73
CA GLU A 234 16.81 10.25 -15.73
C GLU A 234 15.68 9.26 -15.47
N TYR A 235 14.75 9.59 -14.57
CA TYR A 235 13.55 8.77 -14.34
C TYR A 235 12.72 8.61 -15.62
N VAL A 236 12.46 9.72 -16.33
CA VAL A 236 11.66 9.71 -17.56
C VAL A 236 12.37 8.91 -18.66
N GLN A 237 13.70 9.04 -18.78
CA GLN A 237 14.49 8.32 -19.77
C GLN A 237 14.47 6.79 -19.51
N ILE A 238 14.61 6.37 -18.25
CA ILE A 238 14.54 4.96 -17.86
C ILE A 238 13.16 4.37 -18.17
N ILE A 239 12.09 5.07 -17.77
CA ILE A 239 10.73 4.62 -18.06
C ILE A 239 10.54 4.42 -19.56
N LYS A 240 10.95 5.39 -20.40
CA LYS A 240 10.76 5.32 -21.85
C LYS A 240 11.57 4.18 -22.52
N SER A 241 12.71 3.84 -21.96
CA SER A 241 13.64 2.87 -22.57
C SER A 241 13.48 1.44 -22.06
N ASN A 242 12.95 1.24 -20.85
CA ASN A 242 12.81 -0.08 -20.21
C ASN A 242 11.37 -0.60 -20.36
N LYS A 243 11.12 -1.33 -21.46
CA LYS A 243 9.79 -1.91 -21.75
C LYS A 243 9.26 -2.87 -20.66
N PRO A 244 10.08 -3.80 -20.11
CA PRO A 244 9.63 -4.63 -18.99
C PRO A 244 9.15 -3.82 -17.78
N LEU A 245 9.85 -2.73 -17.44
CA LEU A 245 9.43 -1.84 -16.35
C LEU A 245 8.07 -1.20 -16.64
N GLN A 246 7.86 -0.67 -17.85
CA GLN A 246 6.55 -0.11 -18.25
C GLN A 246 5.42 -1.13 -18.08
N ARG A 247 5.64 -2.37 -18.56
CA ARG A 247 4.67 -3.46 -18.43
C ARG A 247 4.38 -3.79 -16.95
N LEU A 248 5.42 -3.82 -16.14
CA LEU A 248 5.30 -4.08 -14.71
C LEU A 248 4.57 -2.94 -13.97
N MET A 249 4.83 -1.67 -14.34
CA MET A 249 4.14 -0.51 -13.78
C MET A 249 2.63 -0.55 -14.06
N VAL A 250 2.23 -0.90 -15.28
CA VAL A 250 0.81 -1.06 -15.64
C VAL A 250 0.17 -2.23 -14.87
N ALA A 251 0.86 -3.37 -14.81
CA ALA A 251 0.34 -4.55 -14.13
C ALA A 251 0.23 -4.33 -12.60
N GLY A 252 1.29 -3.81 -11.99
CA GLY A 252 1.29 -3.49 -10.55
C GLY A 252 0.32 -2.39 -10.19
N GLY A 253 0.27 -1.31 -11.00
CA GLY A 253 -0.70 -0.24 -10.84
C GLY A 253 -2.14 -0.74 -10.90
N GLY A 254 -2.47 -1.60 -11.87
CA GLY A 254 -3.79 -2.21 -11.96
C GLY A 254 -4.16 -3.04 -10.72
N CYS A 255 -3.25 -3.89 -10.23
CA CYS A 255 -3.48 -4.66 -9.00
C CYS A 255 -3.70 -3.75 -7.78
N LYS A 256 -2.91 -2.67 -7.65
CA LYS A 256 -3.03 -1.71 -6.54
C LYS A 256 -4.29 -0.87 -6.62
N LEU A 257 -4.70 -0.42 -7.81
CA LEU A 257 -5.95 0.31 -7.99
C LEU A 257 -7.15 -0.55 -7.60
N ALA A 258 -7.18 -1.78 -8.08
CA ALA A 258 -8.25 -2.72 -7.74
C ALA A 258 -8.35 -2.94 -6.22
N MET A 259 -7.22 -3.15 -5.56
CA MET A 259 -7.16 -3.29 -4.10
C MET A 259 -7.62 -2.02 -3.39
N ALA A 260 -7.12 -0.85 -3.79
CA ALA A 260 -7.42 0.42 -3.14
C ALA A 260 -8.90 0.82 -3.25
N ILE A 261 -9.56 0.48 -4.36
CA ILE A 261 -11.01 0.72 -4.52
C ILE A 261 -11.82 -0.34 -3.76
N GLY A 262 -11.45 -1.63 -3.85
CA GLY A 262 -12.16 -2.71 -3.17
C GLY A 262 -12.10 -2.63 -1.64
N THR A 263 -11.11 -1.93 -1.09
CA THR A 263 -10.96 -1.66 0.36
C THR A 263 -11.31 -0.22 0.74
N ASN A 264 -11.80 0.60 -0.19
CA ASN A 264 -12.17 1.97 0.09
C ASN A 264 -13.39 2.03 1.03
N MET A 265 -13.25 2.78 2.11
CA MET A 265 -14.27 2.84 3.16
C MET A 265 -15.62 3.32 2.65
N THR A 266 -15.66 4.34 1.80
CA THR A 266 -16.91 4.86 1.22
C THR A 266 -17.62 3.79 0.38
N VAL A 267 -16.88 3.02 -0.44
CA VAL A 267 -17.44 1.92 -1.24
C VAL A 267 -18.03 0.84 -0.34
N LEU A 268 -17.35 0.50 0.76
CA LEU A 268 -17.82 -0.50 1.72
C LEU A 268 -19.04 -0.01 2.51
N ILE A 269 -19.10 1.28 2.87
CA ILE A 269 -20.29 1.88 3.48
C ILE A 269 -21.47 1.81 2.51
N MET A 270 -21.28 2.22 1.26
CA MET A 270 -22.34 2.16 0.25
C MET A 270 -22.84 0.72 0.05
N LEU A 271 -21.94 -0.25 0.00
CA LEU A 271 -22.30 -1.66 -0.17
C LEU A 271 -23.03 -2.22 1.07
N TYR A 272 -22.40 -2.12 2.26
CA TYR A 272 -22.90 -2.82 3.45
C TYR A 272 -23.98 -2.03 4.20
N HIS A 273 -23.93 -0.69 4.18
CA HIS A 273 -24.94 0.15 4.81
C HIS A 273 -26.06 0.52 3.84
N CYS A 274 -25.75 1.29 2.81
CA CYS A 274 -26.78 1.87 1.95
C CYS A 274 -27.55 0.80 1.15
N MET A 275 -26.86 -0.19 0.57
CA MET A 275 -27.51 -1.25 -0.21
C MET A 275 -28.04 -2.39 0.65
N MET A 276 -27.26 -2.88 1.61
CA MET A 276 -27.62 -4.08 2.41
C MET A 276 -28.30 -3.73 3.73
N GLY A 277 -28.25 -2.47 4.18
CA GLY A 277 -28.88 -2.02 5.43
C GLY A 277 -28.29 -2.64 6.70
N ASN A 278 -27.06 -3.19 6.64
CA ASN A 278 -26.48 -3.94 7.76
C ASN A 278 -24.96 -3.80 7.79
N TYR A 279 -24.46 -2.58 8.03
CA TYR A 279 -23.02 -2.33 8.08
C TYR A 279 -22.32 -3.12 9.17
N ASP A 280 -22.82 -3.04 10.42
CA ASP A 280 -22.17 -3.62 11.59
C ASP A 280 -22.17 -5.16 11.55
N GLY A 281 -23.22 -5.76 11.00
CA GLY A 281 -23.30 -7.20 10.82
C GLY A 281 -22.52 -7.76 9.61
N LEU A 282 -22.01 -6.90 8.72
CA LEU A 282 -21.33 -7.33 7.47
C LEU A 282 -19.88 -6.90 7.42
N TYR A 283 -19.54 -5.65 7.77
CA TYR A 283 -18.18 -5.11 7.55
C TYR A 283 -17.10 -5.93 8.23
N LEU A 284 -17.16 -6.05 9.56
CA LEU A 284 -16.14 -6.76 10.33
C LEU A 284 -16.08 -8.26 9.99
N PRO A 285 -17.20 -9.00 9.93
CA PRO A 285 -17.20 -10.39 9.49
C PRO A 285 -16.62 -10.59 8.09
N MET A 286 -16.96 -9.75 7.11
CA MET A 286 -16.43 -9.84 5.75
C MET A 286 -14.94 -9.54 5.69
N MET A 287 -14.46 -8.55 6.47
CA MET A 287 -13.05 -8.24 6.58
C MET A 287 -12.25 -9.44 7.14
N VAL A 288 -12.73 -10.04 8.23
CA VAL A 288 -12.09 -11.22 8.84
C VAL A 288 -12.08 -12.40 7.88
N LEU A 289 -13.20 -12.68 7.22
CA LEU A 289 -13.29 -13.73 6.21
C LEU A 289 -12.34 -13.48 5.04
N GLY A 290 -12.24 -12.24 4.57
CA GLY A 290 -11.27 -11.86 3.53
C GLY A 290 -9.83 -12.22 3.91
N TYR A 291 -9.39 -11.91 5.13
CA TYR A 291 -8.06 -12.28 5.60
C TYR A 291 -7.88 -13.79 5.78
N VAL A 292 -8.90 -14.50 6.25
CA VAL A 292 -8.88 -15.98 6.35
C VAL A 292 -8.66 -16.60 4.97
N PHE A 293 -9.35 -16.11 3.94
CA PHE A 293 -9.12 -16.55 2.56
C PHE A 293 -7.75 -16.12 2.02
N ALA A 294 -7.22 -14.96 2.39
CA ALA A 294 -5.94 -14.46 1.90
C ALA A 294 -4.75 -15.33 2.33
N VAL A 295 -4.77 -15.86 3.56
CA VAL A 295 -3.65 -16.66 4.11
C VAL A 295 -3.24 -17.83 3.20
N PRO A 296 -4.13 -18.75 2.77
CA PRO A 296 -3.75 -19.82 1.86
C PRO A 296 -3.25 -19.31 0.50
N PHE A 297 -3.80 -18.20 -0.01
CA PHE A 297 -3.34 -17.62 -1.27
C PHE A 297 -1.93 -17.04 -1.18
N PHE A 298 -1.49 -16.47 -0.05
CA PHE A 298 -0.08 -16.10 0.13
C PHE A 298 0.85 -17.29 -0.02
N VAL A 299 0.51 -18.44 0.56
CA VAL A 299 1.32 -19.66 0.43
C VAL A 299 1.31 -20.19 -1.00
N LEU A 300 0.14 -20.20 -1.65
CA LEU A 300 -0.02 -20.68 -3.02
C LEU A 300 0.71 -19.79 -4.02
N THR A 301 0.66 -18.47 -3.89
CA THR A 301 1.37 -17.52 -4.77
C THR A 301 2.88 -17.70 -4.66
N VAL A 302 3.42 -17.85 -3.44
CA VAL A 302 4.85 -18.09 -3.22
C VAL A 302 5.29 -19.41 -3.86
N ARG A 303 4.56 -20.52 -3.60
CA ARG A 303 4.86 -21.83 -4.20
C ARG A 303 4.80 -21.80 -5.73
N THR A 304 3.79 -21.14 -6.28
CA THR A 304 3.64 -21.01 -7.74
C THR A 304 4.76 -20.16 -8.34
N SER A 305 5.16 -19.07 -7.66
CA SER A 305 6.29 -18.23 -8.08
C SER A 305 7.60 -19.00 -8.08
N GLN A 306 7.86 -19.80 -7.06
CA GLN A 306 9.07 -20.63 -6.98
C GLN A 306 9.12 -21.70 -8.07
N LYS A 307 7.99 -22.33 -8.39
CA LYS A 307 7.90 -23.44 -9.35
C LYS A 307 7.82 -22.97 -10.80
N HIS A 308 7.08 -21.90 -11.07
CA HIS A 308 6.73 -21.49 -12.44
C HIS A 308 7.15 -20.05 -12.80
N GLY A 309 7.78 -19.33 -11.87
CA GLY A 309 8.19 -17.93 -12.03
C GLY A 309 7.10 -16.92 -11.61
N GLN A 310 7.55 -15.72 -11.30
CA GLN A 310 6.71 -14.65 -10.75
C GLN A 310 5.64 -14.18 -11.74
N LYS A 311 5.97 -14.03 -13.02
CA LYS A 311 5.04 -13.67 -14.09
C LYS A 311 3.83 -14.61 -14.12
N LYS A 312 4.08 -15.93 -14.15
CA LYS A 312 3.00 -16.94 -14.25
C LYS A 312 2.15 -16.94 -12.99
N SER A 313 2.75 -16.80 -11.82
CA SER A 313 2.03 -16.72 -10.55
C SER A 313 1.10 -15.50 -10.54
N LEU A 314 1.60 -14.31 -10.84
CA LEU A 314 0.81 -13.07 -10.90
C LEU A 314 -0.37 -13.23 -11.87
N MET A 315 -0.13 -13.68 -13.09
CA MET A 315 -1.19 -13.87 -14.10
C MET A 315 -2.24 -14.89 -13.66
N THR A 316 -1.83 -16.00 -13.04
CA THR A 316 -2.76 -17.03 -12.60
C THR A 316 -3.72 -16.50 -11.54
N TYR A 317 -3.20 -15.85 -10.49
CA TYR A 317 -4.04 -15.42 -9.37
C TYR A 317 -4.84 -14.16 -9.66
N VAL A 318 -4.33 -13.26 -10.52
CA VAL A 318 -5.13 -12.14 -11.05
C VAL A 318 -6.28 -12.67 -11.92
N ALA A 319 -6.06 -13.72 -12.71
CA ALA A 319 -7.15 -14.35 -13.49
C ALA A 319 -8.18 -15.03 -12.58
N VAL A 320 -7.74 -15.69 -11.50
CA VAL A 320 -8.66 -16.26 -10.48
C VAL A 320 -9.50 -15.16 -9.85
N ALA A 321 -8.89 -14.03 -9.46
CA ALA A 321 -9.61 -12.89 -8.91
C ALA A 321 -10.66 -12.36 -9.90
N LEU A 322 -10.28 -12.17 -11.17
CA LEU A 322 -11.18 -11.70 -12.22
C LEU A 322 -12.38 -12.63 -12.42
N ILE A 323 -12.15 -13.94 -12.50
CA ILE A 323 -13.23 -14.94 -12.67
C ILE A 323 -14.17 -14.93 -11.46
N CYS A 324 -13.64 -14.91 -10.25
CA CYS A 324 -14.44 -14.86 -9.03
C CYS A 324 -15.28 -13.58 -8.94
N TYR A 325 -14.72 -12.43 -9.38
CA TYR A 325 -15.46 -11.16 -9.37
C TYR A 325 -16.52 -11.07 -10.46
N VAL A 326 -16.46 -11.88 -11.52
CA VAL A 326 -17.62 -12.09 -12.42
C VAL A 326 -18.78 -12.71 -11.63
N GLY A 327 -18.50 -13.67 -10.76
CA GLY A 327 -19.52 -14.24 -9.86
C GLY A 327 -20.06 -13.22 -8.85
N VAL A 328 -19.18 -12.40 -8.24
CA VAL A 328 -19.61 -11.31 -7.35
C VAL A 328 -20.49 -10.31 -8.08
N LEU A 329 -20.10 -9.90 -9.30
CA LEU A 329 -20.87 -9.02 -10.17
C LEU A 329 -22.27 -9.60 -10.44
N ALA A 330 -22.35 -10.85 -10.85
CA ALA A 330 -23.64 -11.53 -11.12
C ALA A 330 -24.54 -11.53 -9.87
N LEU A 331 -23.98 -11.82 -8.69
CA LEU A 331 -24.74 -11.79 -7.44
C LEU A 331 -25.23 -10.38 -7.11
N LEU A 332 -24.38 -9.33 -7.23
CA LEU A 332 -24.80 -7.96 -6.98
C LEU A 332 -25.83 -7.45 -7.98
N MET A 333 -25.84 -7.96 -9.21
CA MET A 333 -26.89 -7.67 -10.19
C MET A 333 -28.23 -8.33 -9.84
N LEU A 334 -28.22 -9.43 -9.08
CA LEU A 334 -29.44 -10.09 -8.56
C LEU A 334 -29.95 -9.46 -7.25
N TRP A 335 -29.22 -8.51 -6.68
CA TRP A 335 -29.63 -7.82 -5.46
C TRP A 335 -31.01 -7.19 -5.60
N ASN A 336 -31.86 -7.43 -4.60
CA ASN A 336 -33.22 -6.89 -4.55
C ASN A 336 -33.55 -6.45 -3.11
N PRO A 337 -33.75 -5.16 -2.84
CA PRO A 337 -34.04 -4.64 -1.50
C PRO A 337 -35.35 -5.15 -0.92
N ASN A 338 -36.29 -5.57 -1.76
CA ASN A 338 -37.59 -6.10 -1.35
C ASN A 338 -37.57 -7.61 -1.06
N ASN A 339 -36.45 -8.29 -1.31
CA ASN A 339 -36.30 -9.72 -1.08
C ASN A 339 -35.14 -10.01 -0.13
N PRO A 340 -35.40 -10.26 1.16
CA PRO A 340 -34.34 -10.55 2.14
C PRO A 340 -33.45 -11.74 1.77
N SER A 341 -33.91 -12.68 0.96
CA SER A 341 -33.11 -13.80 0.50
C SER A 341 -32.07 -13.44 -0.55
N MET A 342 -32.15 -12.24 -1.15
CA MET A 342 -31.22 -11.68 -2.12
C MET A 342 -30.40 -10.51 -1.54
N MET A 343 -30.28 -10.44 -0.23
CA MET A 343 -29.46 -9.48 0.50
C MET A 343 -28.40 -10.23 1.30
N LEU A 344 -27.22 -9.60 1.47
CA LEU A 344 -26.18 -10.15 2.32
C LEU A 344 -26.60 -10.08 3.79
N SER A 345 -26.42 -11.18 4.50
CA SER A 345 -26.67 -11.28 5.93
C SER A 345 -25.70 -12.28 6.58
N ILE A 346 -24.90 -11.82 7.55
CA ILE A 346 -24.02 -12.69 8.36
C ILE A 346 -24.45 -12.61 9.81
N MET A 347 -24.59 -11.40 10.36
CA MET A 347 -25.09 -11.14 11.69
C MET A 347 -26.24 -10.13 11.60
N LYS A 348 -27.37 -10.46 12.23
CA LYS A 348 -28.51 -9.56 12.37
C LYS A 348 -28.99 -9.62 13.81
N ASP A 349 -29.16 -8.46 14.45
CA ASP A 349 -29.58 -8.33 15.84
C ASP A 349 -28.76 -9.21 16.81
N GLY A 350 -27.42 -9.26 16.60
CA GLY A 350 -26.51 -10.08 17.40
C GLY A 350 -26.59 -11.61 17.17
N LYS A 351 -27.38 -12.06 16.23
CA LYS A 351 -27.53 -13.50 15.88
C LYS A 351 -27.00 -13.80 14.49
N PHE A 352 -26.46 -15.00 14.32
CA PHE A 352 -26.09 -15.50 12.99
C PHE A 352 -27.32 -15.68 12.13
N SER A 353 -27.32 -15.06 10.94
CA SER A 353 -28.41 -15.12 9.96
C SER A 353 -27.79 -15.19 8.56
N ILE A 354 -27.35 -16.37 8.16
CA ILE A 354 -26.70 -16.58 6.85
C ILE A 354 -27.68 -17.24 5.90
N ASN A 355 -27.90 -16.62 4.72
CA ASN A 355 -28.70 -17.16 3.63
C ASN A 355 -27.81 -17.74 2.50
N LEU A 356 -28.43 -18.46 1.56
CA LEU A 356 -27.71 -19.08 0.44
C LEU A 356 -27.01 -18.04 -0.45
N TYR A 357 -27.61 -16.86 -0.65
CA TYR A 357 -27.04 -15.75 -1.40
C TYR A 357 -25.73 -15.26 -0.76
N THR A 358 -25.71 -15.13 0.58
CA THR A 358 -24.51 -14.75 1.33
C THR A 358 -23.41 -15.82 1.24
N ILE A 359 -23.77 -17.10 1.30
CA ILE A 359 -22.80 -18.20 1.13
C ILE A 359 -22.16 -18.13 -0.26
N ALA A 360 -22.96 -17.99 -1.30
CA ALA A 360 -22.46 -17.85 -2.67
C ALA A 360 -21.56 -16.61 -2.82
N PHE A 361 -21.96 -15.48 -2.21
CA PHE A 361 -21.15 -14.25 -2.22
C PHE A 361 -19.82 -14.45 -1.48
N ILE A 362 -19.83 -15.05 -0.27
CA ILE A 362 -18.62 -15.31 0.51
C ILE A 362 -17.64 -16.20 -0.25
N LEU A 363 -18.11 -17.22 -0.95
CA LEU A 363 -17.26 -18.10 -1.75
C LEU A 363 -16.63 -17.35 -2.92
N CYS A 364 -17.42 -16.65 -3.72
CA CYS A 364 -16.88 -15.87 -4.85
C CYS A 364 -15.98 -14.72 -4.37
N PHE A 365 -16.45 -13.93 -3.41
CA PHE A 365 -15.72 -12.80 -2.87
C PHE A 365 -14.45 -13.26 -2.13
N GLY A 366 -14.55 -14.25 -1.24
CA GLY A 366 -13.43 -14.71 -0.42
C GLY A 366 -12.29 -15.28 -1.25
N ILE A 367 -12.58 -16.14 -2.23
CA ILE A 367 -11.57 -16.67 -3.16
C ILE A 367 -10.97 -15.54 -4.00
N GLY A 368 -11.81 -14.66 -4.54
CA GLY A 368 -11.37 -13.49 -5.32
C GLY A 368 -10.52 -12.54 -4.48
N TYR A 369 -10.97 -12.21 -3.26
CA TYR A 369 -10.25 -11.36 -2.30
C TYR A 369 -8.89 -11.96 -1.95
N GLY A 370 -8.83 -13.24 -1.58
CA GLY A 370 -7.59 -13.92 -1.25
C GLY A 370 -6.60 -13.88 -2.42
N ALA A 371 -7.07 -14.15 -3.62
CA ALA A 371 -6.23 -14.16 -4.81
C ALA A 371 -5.66 -12.76 -5.12
N TYR A 372 -6.48 -11.70 -5.17
CA TYR A 372 -5.98 -10.36 -5.49
C TYR A 372 -5.14 -9.77 -4.36
N TYR A 373 -5.50 -10.01 -3.10
CA TYR A 373 -4.75 -9.50 -1.96
C TYR A 373 -3.33 -10.08 -1.92
N ALA A 374 -3.20 -11.38 -2.19
CA ALA A 374 -1.89 -12.03 -2.27
C ALA A 374 -1.06 -11.59 -3.49
N THR A 375 -1.67 -11.05 -4.55
CA THR A 375 -0.96 -10.58 -5.74
C THR A 375 -0.61 -9.09 -5.71
N ALA A 376 -1.20 -8.31 -4.81
CA ALA A 376 -1.02 -6.85 -4.78
C ALA A 376 0.45 -6.41 -4.63
N ASP A 377 1.25 -7.15 -3.87
CA ASP A 377 2.67 -6.87 -3.65
C ASP A 377 3.63 -7.72 -4.48
N MET A 378 3.13 -8.65 -5.29
CA MET A 378 3.96 -9.49 -6.16
C MET A 378 4.79 -8.71 -7.19
N PRO A 379 4.36 -7.55 -7.72
CA PRO A 379 5.20 -6.74 -8.59
C PRO A 379 6.48 -6.20 -7.92
N ILE A 380 6.51 -6.04 -6.61
CA ILE A 380 7.66 -5.46 -5.89
C ILE A 380 8.96 -6.25 -6.14
N PRO A 381 9.03 -7.57 -5.90
CA PRO A 381 10.25 -8.32 -6.21
C PRO A 381 10.57 -8.37 -7.72
N MET A 382 9.58 -8.22 -8.60
CA MET A 382 9.81 -8.17 -10.06
C MET A 382 10.51 -6.87 -10.51
N VAL A 383 10.51 -5.81 -9.68
CA VAL A 383 11.30 -4.60 -9.94
C VAL A 383 12.80 -4.90 -9.96
N ALA A 384 13.26 -5.84 -9.13
CA ALA A 384 14.65 -6.29 -9.14
C ALA A 384 15.03 -6.92 -10.49
N ASP A 385 14.14 -7.73 -11.07
CA ASP A 385 14.33 -8.32 -12.41
C ASP A 385 14.45 -7.23 -13.50
N CYS A 386 13.67 -6.15 -13.38
CA CYS A 386 13.76 -4.99 -14.27
C CYS A 386 15.08 -4.22 -14.09
N ALA A 387 15.61 -4.14 -12.86
CA ALA A 387 16.91 -3.53 -12.58
C ALA A 387 18.06 -4.36 -13.16
N ASP A 388 18.01 -5.69 -13.05
CA ASP A 388 18.97 -6.61 -13.66
C ASP A 388 18.94 -6.52 -15.20
N TYR A 389 17.74 -6.38 -15.77
CA TYR A 389 17.57 -6.14 -17.21
C TYR A 389 18.15 -4.78 -17.64
N GLU A 390 17.98 -3.72 -16.85
CA GLU A 390 18.58 -2.42 -17.14
C GLU A 390 20.11 -2.49 -17.12
N THR A 391 20.68 -3.20 -16.14
CA THR A 391 22.12 -3.46 -16.06
C THR A 391 22.62 -4.24 -17.30
N TYR A 392 21.89 -5.28 -17.69
CA TYR A 392 22.17 -6.06 -18.89
C TYR A 392 22.15 -5.20 -20.17
N ARG A 393 21.15 -4.31 -20.30
CA ARG A 393 20.91 -3.48 -21.49
C ARG A 393 21.84 -2.27 -21.59
N SER A 394 22.03 -1.55 -20.50
CA SER A 394 22.72 -0.24 -20.49
C SER A 394 24.07 -0.25 -19.77
N GLY A 395 24.42 -1.33 -19.10
CA GLY A 395 25.60 -1.39 -18.22
C GLY A 395 25.44 -0.60 -16.91
N LYS A 396 24.32 0.10 -16.71
CA LYS A 396 24.10 0.92 -15.50
C LYS A 396 23.41 0.13 -14.41
N PHE A 397 24.05 0.01 -13.26
CA PHE A 397 23.45 -0.63 -12.09
C PHE A 397 22.70 0.43 -11.25
N ILE A 398 21.38 0.51 -11.41
CA ILE A 398 20.54 1.55 -10.80
C ILE A 398 19.30 0.99 -10.08
N PRO A 399 19.45 -0.02 -9.20
CA PRO A 399 18.31 -0.65 -8.55
C PRO A 399 17.50 0.32 -7.66
N GLY A 400 18.16 1.30 -7.05
CA GLY A 400 17.50 2.32 -6.24
C GLY A 400 16.51 3.17 -7.06
N ILE A 401 16.92 3.64 -8.23
CA ILE A 401 16.07 4.41 -9.15
C ILE A 401 14.86 3.57 -9.59
N MET A 402 15.06 2.31 -9.92
CA MET A 402 13.99 1.40 -10.34
C MET A 402 12.96 1.19 -9.23
N GLY A 403 13.41 0.97 -8.01
CA GLY A 403 12.54 0.85 -6.84
C GLY A 403 11.74 2.12 -6.55
N THR A 404 12.38 3.29 -6.63
CA THR A 404 11.72 4.59 -6.41
C THR A 404 10.67 4.87 -7.48
N LEU A 405 10.94 4.59 -8.75
CA LEU A 405 9.99 4.73 -9.85
C LEU A 405 8.74 3.87 -9.63
N PHE A 406 8.92 2.61 -9.27
CA PHE A 406 7.79 1.72 -9.00
C PHE A 406 6.99 2.19 -7.78
N SER A 407 7.67 2.60 -6.71
CA SER A 407 7.03 3.13 -5.50
C SER A 407 6.21 4.39 -5.78
N LEU A 408 6.70 5.28 -6.66
CA LEU A 408 5.96 6.46 -7.10
C LEU A 408 4.64 6.07 -7.79
N VAL A 409 4.70 5.13 -8.74
CA VAL A 409 3.49 4.66 -9.44
C VAL A 409 2.53 3.98 -8.48
N ASP A 410 3.03 3.13 -7.59
CA ASP A 410 2.22 2.45 -6.56
C ASP A 410 1.47 3.46 -5.66
N LYS A 411 2.16 4.49 -5.17
CA LYS A 411 1.58 5.56 -4.36
C LYS A 411 0.53 6.38 -5.13
N LEU A 412 0.84 6.79 -6.36
CA LEU A 412 -0.07 7.58 -7.19
C LEU A 412 -1.33 6.79 -7.52
N VAL A 413 -1.19 5.57 -8.01
CA VAL A 413 -2.31 4.74 -8.45
C VAL A 413 -3.20 4.35 -7.27
N SER A 414 -2.64 3.98 -6.13
CA SER A 414 -3.43 3.65 -4.94
C SER A 414 -4.21 4.86 -4.41
N SER A 415 -3.66 6.07 -4.52
CA SER A 415 -4.34 7.30 -4.08
C SER A 415 -5.48 7.75 -5.03
N LEU A 416 -5.43 7.34 -6.31
CA LEU A 416 -6.51 7.63 -7.25
C LEU A 416 -7.85 7.02 -6.83
N SER A 417 -7.85 6.01 -5.96
CA SER A 417 -9.09 5.38 -5.49
C SER A 417 -10.08 6.38 -4.89
N ALA A 418 -9.62 7.30 -4.05
CA ALA A 418 -10.47 8.31 -3.44
C ALA A 418 -11.09 9.26 -4.49
N THR A 419 -10.27 9.74 -5.44
CA THR A 419 -10.73 10.60 -6.54
C THR A 419 -11.73 9.89 -7.43
N VAL A 420 -11.44 8.64 -7.80
CA VAL A 420 -12.32 7.83 -8.66
C VAL A 420 -13.67 7.61 -7.97
N VAL A 421 -13.68 7.30 -6.66
CA VAL A 421 -14.92 7.14 -5.90
C VAL A 421 -15.75 8.41 -5.92
N SER A 422 -15.15 9.58 -5.63
CA SER A 422 -15.86 10.85 -5.61
C SER A 422 -16.41 11.23 -6.98
N VAL A 423 -15.64 11.03 -8.05
CA VAL A 423 -16.09 11.33 -9.42
C VAL A 423 -17.22 10.41 -9.84
N VAL A 424 -17.17 9.12 -9.51
CA VAL A 424 -18.25 8.17 -9.80
C VAL A 424 -19.54 8.57 -9.07
N LEU A 425 -19.44 8.96 -7.80
CA LEU A 425 -20.58 9.44 -7.01
C LEU A 425 -21.20 10.70 -7.63
N LEU A 426 -20.39 11.66 -8.01
CA LEU A 426 -20.85 12.89 -8.66
C LEU A 426 -21.56 12.60 -9.99
N VAL A 427 -20.98 11.74 -10.83
CA VAL A 427 -21.50 11.45 -12.18
C VAL A 427 -22.70 10.52 -12.16
N MET A 428 -22.67 9.47 -11.34
CA MET A 428 -23.71 8.42 -11.37
C MET A 428 -24.83 8.66 -10.37
N CYS A 429 -24.56 9.30 -9.24
CA CYS A 429 -25.53 9.52 -8.18
C CYS A 429 -25.93 11.01 -8.04
N ASN A 430 -25.21 11.92 -8.73
CA ASN A 430 -25.40 13.37 -8.62
C ASN A 430 -25.25 13.88 -7.18
N ILE A 431 -24.29 13.31 -6.43
CA ILE A 431 -23.94 13.73 -5.05
C ILE A 431 -22.50 14.19 -5.00
N ASP A 432 -22.25 15.24 -4.24
CA ASP A 432 -20.97 15.91 -4.07
C ASP A 432 -20.34 15.67 -2.69
N TYR A 433 -20.92 14.75 -1.92
CA TYR A 433 -20.41 14.30 -0.63
C TYR A 433 -20.07 12.80 -0.65
N LEU A 434 -19.37 12.33 0.38
CA LEU A 434 -19.04 10.92 0.55
C LEU A 434 -20.06 10.27 1.50
N PRO A 435 -20.82 9.25 1.06
CA PRO A 435 -21.80 8.58 1.89
C PRO A 435 -21.24 8.02 3.19
N THR A 436 -22.00 8.18 4.26
CA THR A 436 -21.74 7.71 5.61
C THR A 436 -22.87 6.80 6.11
N LYS A 437 -22.82 6.35 7.35
CA LYS A 437 -23.87 5.52 7.96
C LYS A 437 -25.20 6.25 8.21
N LYS A 438 -25.24 7.57 8.01
CA LYS A 438 -26.48 8.37 8.08
C LYS A 438 -27.26 8.40 6.79
N ASP A 439 -26.58 8.06 5.69
CA ASP A 439 -27.15 8.19 4.36
C ASP A 439 -27.96 6.95 4.00
N ALA A 440 -29.16 7.18 3.52
CA ALA A 440 -30.01 6.13 2.99
C ALA A 440 -29.60 5.76 1.55
N PHE A 441 -30.08 4.61 1.09
CA PHE A 441 -29.96 4.25 -0.31
C PHE A 441 -30.68 5.26 -1.22
N ILE A 442 -29.99 5.71 -2.26
CA ILE A 442 -30.54 6.59 -3.30
C ILE A 442 -30.52 5.90 -4.66
N PRO A 443 -31.47 6.24 -5.57
CA PRO A 443 -31.49 5.69 -6.93
C PRO A 443 -30.17 5.90 -7.67
N GLY A 444 -29.67 4.85 -8.31
CA GLY A 444 -28.38 4.86 -9.00
C GLY A 444 -27.19 4.42 -8.17
N MET A 445 -27.27 4.45 -6.84
CA MET A 445 -26.19 4.05 -5.95
C MET A 445 -25.77 2.57 -6.12
N ASN A 446 -26.71 1.69 -6.39
CA ASN A 446 -26.42 0.28 -6.70
C ASN A 446 -25.49 0.13 -7.91
N TRP A 447 -25.73 0.89 -8.97
CA TRP A 447 -24.86 0.88 -10.16
C TRP A 447 -23.47 1.47 -9.87
N ALA A 448 -23.42 2.55 -9.07
CA ALA A 448 -22.15 3.12 -8.63
C ALA A 448 -21.35 2.11 -7.78
N VAL A 449 -22.01 1.42 -6.85
CA VAL A 449 -21.34 0.36 -6.04
C VAL A 449 -20.87 -0.79 -6.93
N ILE A 450 -21.70 -1.29 -7.83
CA ILE A 450 -21.34 -2.37 -8.75
C ILE A 450 -20.13 -1.95 -9.62
N PHE A 451 -20.15 -0.73 -10.14
CA PHE A 451 -19.06 -0.23 -10.96
C PHE A 451 -17.77 -0.04 -10.15
N LEU A 452 -17.84 0.52 -8.95
CA LEU A 452 -16.68 0.71 -8.08
C LEU A 452 -16.15 -0.61 -7.52
N PHE A 453 -17.02 -1.46 -7.00
CA PHE A 453 -16.62 -2.68 -6.30
C PHE A 453 -16.23 -3.82 -7.24
N CYS A 454 -16.85 -3.90 -8.42
CA CYS A 454 -16.58 -4.94 -9.42
C CYS A 454 -16.00 -4.38 -10.71
N GLY A 455 -16.63 -3.39 -11.33
CA GLY A 455 -16.28 -2.90 -12.67
C GLY A 455 -14.84 -2.41 -12.79
N ILE A 456 -14.45 -1.44 -11.97
CA ILE A 456 -13.10 -0.88 -12.01
C ILE A 456 -12.03 -1.91 -11.64
N PRO A 457 -12.16 -2.71 -10.55
CA PRO A 457 -11.20 -3.77 -10.27
C PRO A 457 -11.05 -4.78 -11.42
N MET A 458 -12.15 -5.21 -12.05
CA MET A 458 -12.10 -6.14 -13.17
C MET A 458 -11.38 -5.55 -14.38
N ILE A 459 -11.64 -4.29 -14.72
CA ILE A 459 -10.93 -3.55 -15.79
C ILE A 459 -9.43 -3.46 -15.45
N ALA A 460 -9.11 -3.10 -14.24
CA ALA A 460 -7.72 -2.97 -13.77
C ALA A 460 -6.95 -4.30 -13.83
N TRP A 461 -7.59 -5.41 -13.43
CA TRP A 461 -7.00 -6.76 -13.57
C TRP A 461 -6.90 -7.21 -15.01
N ALA A 462 -7.86 -6.90 -15.86
CA ALA A 462 -7.80 -7.19 -17.29
C ALA A 462 -6.61 -6.46 -17.95
N LEU A 463 -6.40 -5.18 -17.61
CA LEU A 463 -5.23 -4.40 -18.05
C LEU A 463 -3.92 -4.98 -17.51
N SER A 464 -3.89 -5.44 -16.25
CA SER A 464 -2.73 -6.12 -15.66
C SER A 464 -2.39 -7.39 -16.44
N LEU A 465 -3.37 -8.25 -16.72
CA LEU A 465 -3.19 -9.47 -17.50
C LEU A 465 -2.72 -9.17 -18.94
N TRP A 466 -3.32 -8.17 -19.57
CA TRP A 466 -2.91 -7.74 -20.92
C TRP A 466 -1.45 -7.26 -20.93
N SER A 467 -1.08 -6.43 -19.96
CA SER A 467 0.29 -5.92 -19.83
C SER A 467 1.29 -7.04 -19.59
N MET A 468 0.96 -8.00 -18.70
CA MET A 468 1.84 -9.12 -18.38
C MET A 468 2.03 -10.12 -19.54
N LYS A 469 1.11 -10.21 -20.51
CA LYS A 469 1.35 -11.01 -21.73
C LYS A 469 2.60 -10.54 -22.46
N GLY A 470 2.83 -9.23 -22.54
CA GLY A 470 4.00 -8.64 -23.19
C GLY A 470 5.23 -8.48 -22.29
N TYR A 471 5.19 -8.96 -21.03
CA TYR A 471 6.35 -8.91 -20.13
C TYR A 471 7.33 -10.03 -20.47
N GLU A 472 8.56 -9.66 -20.87
CA GLU A 472 9.55 -10.59 -21.44
C GLU A 472 10.44 -11.28 -20.40
N LEU A 473 10.49 -10.74 -19.16
CA LEU A 473 11.36 -11.26 -18.12
C LEU A 473 10.69 -12.47 -17.42
N ASP A 474 10.67 -13.60 -18.11
CA ASP A 474 10.27 -14.87 -17.49
C ASP A 474 11.46 -15.54 -16.76
N GLY A 475 11.18 -16.65 -16.05
CA GLY A 475 12.19 -17.33 -15.25
C GLY A 475 13.38 -17.86 -16.06
N LYS A 476 13.25 -18.12 -17.37
CA LYS A 476 14.35 -18.55 -18.24
C LYS A 476 15.18 -17.32 -18.67
N ARG A 477 14.51 -16.27 -19.14
CA ARG A 477 15.16 -15.05 -19.60
C ARG A 477 15.96 -14.36 -18.49
N ILE A 478 15.41 -14.29 -17.29
CA ILE A 478 16.09 -13.72 -16.11
C ILE A 478 17.34 -14.52 -15.76
N LYS A 479 17.30 -15.85 -15.82
CA LYS A 479 18.50 -16.66 -15.57
C LYS A 479 19.62 -16.35 -16.55
N THR A 480 19.30 -16.20 -17.85
CA THR A 480 20.28 -15.80 -18.87
C THR A 480 20.84 -14.41 -18.59
N ILE A 481 19.99 -13.42 -18.32
CA ILE A 481 20.40 -12.06 -17.98
C ILE A 481 21.35 -12.04 -16.78
N ASN A 482 21.00 -12.75 -15.72
CA ASN A 482 21.82 -12.82 -14.50
C ASN A 482 23.16 -13.52 -14.76
N ALA A 483 23.19 -14.55 -15.59
CA ALA A 483 24.42 -15.23 -15.97
C ALA A 483 25.34 -14.29 -16.79
N VAL A 484 24.80 -13.54 -17.77
CA VAL A 484 25.55 -12.54 -18.53
C VAL A 484 26.06 -11.42 -17.63
N ASN A 485 25.22 -10.88 -16.74
CA ASN A 485 25.64 -9.84 -15.79
C ASN A 485 26.74 -10.32 -14.85
N ALA A 486 26.67 -11.58 -14.38
CA ALA A 486 27.71 -12.18 -13.55
C ALA A 486 29.04 -12.34 -14.31
N ALA A 487 29.00 -12.83 -15.56
CA ALA A 487 30.17 -12.98 -16.41
C ALA A 487 30.83 -11.62 -16.73
N ARG A 488 30.02 -10.59 -17.03
CA ARG A 488 30.50 -9.21 -17.24
C ARG A 488 31.18 -8.67 -15.99
N LYS A 489 30.57 -8.87 -14.81
CA LYS A 489 31.13 -8.45 -13.54
C LYS A 489 32.48 -9.11 -13.25
N GLU A 490 32.62 -10.39 -13.57
CA GLU A 490 33.88 -11.11 -13.43
C GLU A 490 34.97 -10.59 -14.41
N ALA A 491 34.60 -10.33 -15.66
CA ALA A 491 35.50 -9.79 -16.66
C ALA A 491 36.01 -8.38 -16.28
N ILE A 492 35.11 -7.52 -15.76
CA ILE A 492 35.46 -6.19 -15.24
C ILE A 492 36.39 -6.29 -14.03
N ALA A 493 36.16 -7.24 -13.14
CA ALA A 493 37.05 -7.48 -12.00
C ALA A 493 38.45 -7.96 -12.44
N LYS A 494 38.58 -8.52 -13.64
CA LYS A 494 39.85 -8.90 -14.29
C LYS A 494 40.48 -7.78 -15.13
N GLY A 495 39.93 -6.55 -15.13
CA GLY A 495 40.48 -5.37 -15.77
C GLY A 495 39.85 -5.02 -17.13
N MET A 496 38.80 -5.72 -17.57
CA MET A 496 38.08 -5.38 -18.80
C MET A 496 37.22 -4.12 -18.59
N SER A 497 37.11 -3.24 -19.59
CA SER A 497 36.19 -2.11 -19.51
C SER A 497 34.73 -2.55 -19.63
N MET A 498 33.79 -1.76 -19.09
CA MET A 498 32.35 -2.07 -19.22
C MET A 498 31.91 -2.12 -20.67
N GLU A 499 32.39 -1.21 -21.52
CA GLU A 499 32.03 -1.20 -22.96
C GLU A 499 32.50 -2.46 -23.69
N GLU A 500 33.68 -2.92 -23.34
CA GLU A 500 34.29 -4.12 -23.95
C GLU A 500 33.57 -5.38 -23.46
N ALA A 501 33.25 -5.45 -22.15
CA ALA A 501 32.47 -6.54 -21.59
C ALA A 501 31.04 -6.61 -22.18
N MET A 502 30.42 -5.48 -22.48
CA MET A 502 29.08 -5.46 -23.12
C MET A 502 29.13 -5.94 -24.57
N LYS A 503 30.23 -5.70 -25.29
CA LYS A 503 30.40 -6.16 -26.72
C LYS A 503 30.75 -7.64 -26.78
N THR A 504 31.56 -8.13 -25.87
CA THR A 504 32.12 -9.50 -25.94
C THR A 504 31.28 -10.54 -25.21
N ILE A 505 30.62 -10.16 -24.11
CA ILE A 505 29.83 -11.10 -23.30
C ILE A 505 28.34 -10.88 -23.57
N THR A 506 27.76 -11.77 -24.34
CA THR A 506 26.37 -11.74 -24.80
C THR A 506 25.65 -13.03 -24.41
N ASP A 507 24.35 -13.14 -24.72
CA ASP A 507 23.55 -14.35 -24.49
C ASP A 507 24.15 -15.60 -25.15
N GLU A 508 24.90 -15.43 -26.28
CA GLU A 508 25.49 -16.53 -27.03
C GLU A 508 26.78 -17.06 -26.39
N THR A 509 27.49 -16.19 -25.67
CA THR A 509 28.76 -16.54 -25.02
C THR A 509 28.59 -17.20 -23.65
N VAL A 510 27.39 -17.15 -23.06
CA VAL A 510 27.10 -17.65 -21.72
C VAL A 510 26.16 -18.87 -21.73
N LYS A 511 25.82 -19.37 -22.90
CA LYS A 511 25.01 -20.60 -23.07
C LYS A 511 25.73 -21.85 -22.63
#